data_34e691ac9df4265b5964b80904a2956e
#
_entry.id   34e691ac9df4265b5964b80904a2956e
#
_cell.length_a   1.000
_cell.length_b   1.000
_cell.length_c   1.000
_cell.angle_alpha   90.00
_cell.angle_beta   90.00
_cell.angle_gamma   90.00
#
_symmetry.space_group_name_H-M   'P 1'
#
loop_
_entity.id
_entity.type
_entity.pdbx_description
1 polymer ?
#
loop_
_entity_poly.entity_id
_entity_poly.type
_entity_poly.pdbx_seq_one_letter_code
_entity_poly.pdbx_strand_id
1 'polypeptide(L)'
;MRYSKVFPKTRRDDPRDAPSPGTRLLIRGGFIEQLAGGIWVMAPLGLMVRRQAEIIVRQEMERAGAVELELPILHPRELWEETDRWRKYMSAGIAFHLRDRKGGEFILAPTAEEPITQFVRNNVRTYRDLPITLWQMNPKFRDEFRPRQGLIRGREFLMKDAYSFDVDEDRMRRSYQVTRTPYIRHKGR
;
A
#
# COMPACT_ATOMS: atom_id res chain seq x y z
N MET A 1 5.45 11.40 -24.67
CA MET A 1 5.52 12.82 -24.24
C MET A 1 6.91 13.38 -24.56
N ARG A 2 7.03 14.63 -25.05
CA ARG A 2 8.37 15.23 -25.30
C ARG A 2 8.97 15.70 -23.97
N TYR A 3 10.25 15.40 -23.72
CA TYR A 3 10.96 15.81 -22.49
C TYR A 3 10.93 17.33 -22.25
N SER A 4 10.95 18.14 -23.31
CA SER A 4 10.81 19.59 -23.22
C SER A 4 9.51 20.09 -22.57
N LYS A 5 8.47 19.24 -22.52
CA LYS A 5 7.16 19.50 -21.89
C LYS A 5 7.00 18.86 -20.51
N VAL A 6 8.05 18.20 -20.01
CA VAL A 6 8.02 17.57 -18.68
C VAL A 6 8.15 18.64 -17.60
N PHE A 7 7.35 18.51 -16.54
CA PHE A 7 7.37 19.35 -15.35
C PHE A 7 7.43 18.45 -14.08
N PRO A 8 8.21 18.83 -13.08
CA PRO A 8 9.17 19.93 -13.04
C PRO A 8 10.45 19.64 -13.86
N LYS A 9 11.25 20.67 -14.10
CA LYS A 9 12.57 20.53 -14.74
C LYS A 9 13.58 19.93 -13.76
N THR A 10 14.63 19.30 -14.30
CA THR A 10 15.76 18.82 -13.51
C THR A 10 16.48 19.95 -12.79
N ARG A 11 17.02 19.64 -11.61
CA ARG A 11 17.80 20.58 -10.79
C ARG A 11 19.28 20.16 -10.77
N ARG A 12 20.20 21.13 -10.75
CA ARG A 12 21.64 20.86 -10.61
C ARG A 12 22.01 20.64 -9.15
N ASP A 13 21.41 21.45 -8.26
CA ASP A 13 21.76 21.48 -6.85
C ASP A 13 21.07 20.35 -6.07
N ASP A 14 21.75 19.83 -5.07
CA ASP A 14 21.19 18.86 -4.16
C ASP A 14 20.19 19.55 -3.20
N PRO A 15 19.03 18.95 -2.94
CA PRO A 15 18.14 19.44 -1.90
C PRO A 15 18.83 19.30 -0.54
N ARG A 16 18.75 20.37 0.30
CA ARG A 16 19.48 20.48 1.58
C ARG A 16 19.17 19.33 2.55
N ASP A 17 17.93 18.81 2.52
CA ASP A 17 17.42 17.86 3.52
C ASP A 17 17.09 16.47 2.93
N ALA A 18 17.69 16.09 1.81
CA ALA A 18 17.41 14.78 1.21
C ALA A 18 18.04 13.64 2.03
N PRO A 19 17.23 12.69 2.55
CA PRO A 19 17.67 11.72 3.55
C PRO A 19 18.58 10.61 2.99
N SER A 20 18.69 10.48 1.68
CA SER A 20 19.51 9.44 1.04
C SER A 20 19.96 9.84 -0.37
N PRO A 21 21.04 9.24 -0.92
CA PRO A 21 21.48 9.49 -2.30
C PRO A 21 20.38 9.22 -3.32
N GLY A 22 19.61 8.13 -3.18
CA GLY A 22 18.51 7.82 -4.09
C GLY A 22 17.42 8.88 -4.06
N THR A 23 17.04 9.37 -2.89
CA THR A 23 16.07 10.46 -2.74
C THR A 23 16.55 11.73 -3.41
N ARG A 24 17.84 12.09 -3.25
CA ARG A 24 18.44 13.24 -3.93
C ARG A 24 18.32 13.15 -5.43
N LEU A 25 18.66 12.00 -6.00
CA LEU A 25 18.59 11.77 -7.45
C LEU A 25 17.13 11.84 -7.96
N LEU A 26 16.17 11.29 -7.23
CA LEU A 26 14.76 11.37 -7.60
C LEU A 26 14.23 12.81 -7.59
N ILE A 27 14.60 13.61 -6.59
CA ILE A 27 14.22 15.03 -6.52
C ILE A 27 14.90 15.82 -7.64
N ARG A 28 16.21 15.65 -7.83
CA ARG A 28 16.95 16.33 -8.88
C ARG A 28 16.44 15.98 -10.28
N GLY A 29 16.07 14.72 -10.48
CA GLY A 29 15.52 14.25 -11.76
C GLY A 29 14.07 14.68 -12.02
N GLY A 30 13.40 15.33 -11.05
CA GLY A 30 12.01 15.76 -11.19
C GLY A 30 11.00 14.59 -11.11
N PHE A 31 11.36 13.52 -10.42
CA PHE A 31 10.46 12.35 -10.20
C PHE A 31 9.56 12.54 -8.99
N ILE A 32 10.08 13.16 -7.94
CA ILE A 32 9.34 13.39 -6.69
C ILE A 32 9.61 14.77 -6.14
N GLU A 33 8.68 15.27 -5.32
CA GLU A 33 8.86 16.49 -4.53
C GLU A 33 8.33 16.24 -3.12
N GLN A 34 9.04 16.74 -2.11
CA GLN A 34 8.60 16.59 -0.73
C GLN A 34 7.57 17.67 -0.39
N LEU A 35 6.37 17.25 0.05
CA LEU A 35 5.35 18.15 0.55
C LEU A 35 5.51 18.39 2.06
N ALA A 36 5.76 17.31 2.80
CA ALA A 36 6.02 17.33 4.25
C ALA A 36 6.85 16.10 4.64
N GLY A 37 7.27 15.99 5.89
CA GLY A 37 7.99 14.83 6.39
C GLY A 37 7.25 13.53 6.13
N GLY A 38 7.77 12.68 5.25
CA GLY A 38 7.17 11.39 4.85
C GLY A 38 5.97 11.49 3.92
N ILE A 39 5.67 12.67 3.37
CA ILE A 39 4.59 12.90 2.40
C ILE A 39 5.20 13.45 1.12
N TRP A 40 4.94 12.78 -0.01
CA TRP A 40 5.63 13.01 -1.27
C TRP A 40 4.66 13.22 -2.44
N VAL A 41 4.92 14.22 -3.24
CA VAL A 41 4.31 14.38 -4.55
C VAL A 41 5.02 13.45 -5.53
N MET A 42 4.27 12.61 -6.23
CA MET A 42 4.76 11.88 -7.40
C MET A 42 4.63 12.79 -8.62
N ALA A 43 5.73 13.37 -9.05
CA ALA A 43 5.76 14.21 -10.25
C ALA A 43 5.50 13.37 -11.52
N PRO A 44 5.18 13.97 -12.68
CA PRO A 44 4.79 13.23 -13.88
C PRO A 44 5.73 12.08 -14.28
N LEU A 45 7.05 12.29 -14.22
CA LEU A 45 8.02 11.22 -14.51
C LEU A 45 7.97 10.11 -13.47
N GLY A 46 7.92 10.47 -12.19
CA GLY A 46 7.78 9.49 -11.09
C GLY A 46 6.51 8.68 -11.21
N LEU A 47 5.39 9.33 -11.54
CA LEU A 47 4.11 8.66 -11.76
C LEU A 47 4.16 7.68 -12.94
N MET A 48 4.85 8.04 -14.03
CA MET A 48 5.03 7.14 -15.18
C MET A 48 5.81 5.88 -14.78
N VAL A 49 6.91 6.03 -14.05
CA VAL A 49 7.71 4.88 -13.56
C VAL A 49 6.88 4.03 -12.61
N ARG A 50 6.17 4.64 -11.65
CA ARG A 50 5.30 3.93 -10.71
C ARG A 50 4.22 3.12 -11.45
N ARG A 51 3.56 3.69 -12.44
CA ARG A 51 2.54 2.99 -13.24
C ARG A 51 3.11 1.78 -13.98
N GLN A 52 4.35 1.84 -14.48
CA GLN A 52 4.98 0.67 -15.08
C GLN A 52 5.22 -0.45 -14.06
N ALA A 53 5.69 -0.11 -12.87
CA ALA A 53 5.81 -1.08 -11.78
C ALA A 53 4.45 -1.67 -11.38
N GLU A 54 3.40 -0.86 -11.30
CA GLU A 54 2.03 -1.31 -11.03
C GLU A 54 1.52 -2.30 -12.07
N ILE A 55 1.79 -2.07 -13.36
CA ILE A 55 1.42 -2.97 -14.45
C ILE A 55 2.10 -4.33 -14.27
N ILE A 56 3.40 -4.34 -13.96
CA ILE A 56 4.15 -5.59 -13.73
C ILE A 56 3.55 -6.36 -12.55
N VAL A 57 3.25 -5.67 -11.44
CA VAL A 57 2.63 -6.28 -10.27
C VAL A 57 1.28 -6.91 -10.62
N ARG A 58 0.40 -6.19 -11.35
CA ARG A 58 -0.91 -6.71 -11.79
C ARG A 58 -0.74 -7.99 -12.60
N GLN A 59 0.11 -7.96 -13.61
CA GLN A 59 0.36 -9.13 -14.46
C GLN A 59 0.82 -10.35 -13.66
N GLU A 60 1.69 -10.17 -12.67
CA GLU A 60 2.18 -11.29 -11.85
C GLU A 60 1.12 -11.79 -10.86
N MET A 61 0.27 -10.92 -10.32
CA MET A 61 -0.83 -11.33 -9.44
C MET A 61 -1.95 -12.05 -10.22
N GLU A 62 -2.29 -11.57 -11.41
CA GLU A 62 -3.24 -12.21 -12.30
C GLU A 62 -2.75 -13.62 -12.74
N ARG A 63 -1.47 -13.76 -13.09
CA ARG A 63 -0.86 -15.06 -13.38
C ARG A 63 -0.91 -16.05 -12.22
N ALA A 64 -0.89 -15.55 -11.01
CA ALA A 64 -1.06 -16.37 -9.80
C ALA A 64 -2.53 -16.74 -9.52
N GLY A 65 -3.48 -16.27 -10.34
CA GLY A 65 -4.91 -16.49 -10.14
C GLY A 65 -5.53 -15.67 -9.01
N ALA A 66 -4.85 -14.62 -8.55
CA ALA A 66 -5.37 -13.73 -7.53
C ALA A 66 -6.31 -12.68 -8.13
N VAL A 67 -7.41 -12.36 -7.45
CA VAL A 67 -8.44 -11.43 -7.90
C VAL A 67 -8.20 -10.05 -7.30
N GLU A 68 -8.12 -9.01 -8.14
CA GLU A 68 -7.99 -7.61 -7.70
C GLU A 68 -9.32 -7.08 -7.18
N LEU A 69 -9.28 -6.34 -6.08
CA LEU A 69 -10.39 -5.55 -5.56
C LEU A 69 -9.84 -4.23 -5.02
N GLU A 70 -10.73 -3.34 -4.64
CA GLU A 70 -10.36 -2.09 -3.97
C GLU A 70 -11.20 -1.95 -2.69
N LEU A 71 -10.51 -1.79 -1.56
CA LEU A 71 -11.13 -1.58 -0.26
C LEU A 71 -11.10 -0.10 0.11
N PRO A 72 -12.07 0.39 0.90
CA PRO A 72 -12.02 1.74 1.45
C PRO A 72 -10.72 2.00 2.21
N ILE A 73 -10.29 3.25 2.19
CA ILE A 73 -9.12 3.70 2.99
C ILE A 73 -9.57 4.13 4.39
N LEU A 74 -10.79 4.62 4.52
CA LEU A 74 -11.38 5.06 5.78
C LEU A 74 -12.09 3.88 6.43
N HIS A 75 -11.56 3.40 7.56
CA HIS A 75 -12.12 2.27 8.28
C HIS A 75 -12.80 2.73 9.57
N PRO A 76 -14.02 2.24 9.88
CA PRO A 76 -14.70 2.54 11.12
C PRO A 76 -14.00 1.83 12.30
N ARG A 77 -14.03 2.47 13.47
CA ARG A 77 -13.43 1.98 14.72
C ARG A 77 -13.90 0.57 15.09
N GLU A 78 -15.20 0.31 14.96
CA GLU A 78 -15.86 -0.92 15.38
C GLU A 78 -15.20 -2.14 14.71
N LEU A 79 -14.84 -2.01 13.44
CA LEU A 79 -14.18 -3.05 12.68
C LEU A 79 -12.81 -3.45 13.27
N TRP A 80 -12.09 -2.50 13.81
CA TRP A 80 -10.76 -2.69 14.42
C TRP A 80 -10.86 -3.16 15.88
N GLU A 81 -11.97 -2.87 16.55
CA GLU A 81 -12.25 -3.37 17.89
C GLU A 81 -12.54 -4.87 17.92
N GLU A 82 -13.18 -5.43 16.87
CA GLU A 82 -13.42 -6.88 16.75
C GLU A 82 -12.14 -7.72 16.92
N THR A 83 -10.97 -7.15 16.54
CA THR A 83 -9.67 -7.84 16.60
C THR A 83 -8.75 -7.30 17.71
N ASP A 84 -9.23 -6.40 18.57
CA ASP A 84 -8.43 -5.66 19.59
C ASP A 84 -7.25 -4.87 18.97
N ARG A 85 -7.28 -4.62 17.66
CA ARG A 85 -6.22 -3.89 16.97
C ARG A 85 -6.38 -2.39 17.08
N TRP A 86 -7.60 -1.88 17.31
CA TRP A 86 -7.80 -0.45 17.57
C TRP A 86 -6.91 0.04 18.69
N ARG A 87 -7.04 -0.57 19.87
CA ARG A 87 -6.24 -0.19 21.05
C ARG A 87 -4.74 -0.31 20.79
N LYS A 88 -4.30 -1.39 20.14
CA LYS A 88 -2.88 -1.64 19.85
C LYS A 88 -2.30 -0.57 18.92
N TYR A 89 -3.02 -0.17 17.88
CA TYR A 89 -2.56 0.83 16.92
C TYR A 89 -2.57 2.24 17.49
N MET A 90 -3.57 2.57 18.31
CA MET A 90 -3.63 3.86 19.02
C MET A 90 -2.49 4.00 20.03
N SER A 91 -2.28 2.99 20.88
CA SER A 91 -1.21 3.02 21.87
C SER A 91 0.19 3.02 21.28
N ALA A 92 0.38 2.39 20.12
CA ALA A 92 1.63 2.39 19.39
C ALA A 92 1.88 3.67 18.58
N GLY A 93 0.88 4.56 18.47
CA GLY A 93 0.97 5.80 17.68
C GLY A 93 1.20 5.56 16.18
N ILE A 94 0.71 4.41 15.65
CA ILE A 94 0.95 4.03 14.24
C ILE A 94 -0.10 4.61 13.31
N ALA A 95 -1.31 4.87 13.82
CA ALA A 95 -2.46 5.16 13.00
C ALA A 95 -2.85 6.63 13.01
N PHE A 96 -3.23 7.15 11.85
CA PHE A 96 -3.98 8.40 11.75
C PHE A 96 -5.44 8.16 12.12
N HIS A 97 -5.89 8.79 13.19
CA HIS A 97 -7.23 8.69 13.73
C HIS A 97 -8.04 9.95 13.41
N LEU A 98 -9.30 9.77 13.07
CA LEU A 98 -10.22 10.82 12.63
C LEU A 98 -11.56 10.67 13.36
N ARG A 99 -12.26 11.79 13.52
CA ARG A 99 -13.63 11.82 13.99
C ARG A 99 -14.51 12.57 12.99
N ASP A 100 -15.65 11.99 12.63
CA ASP A 100 -16.61 12.66 11.76
C ASP A 100 -17.48 13.67 12.52
N ARG A 101 -18.35 14.39 11.78
CA ARG A 101 -19.25 15.40 12.36
C ARG A 101 -20.33 14.83 13.29
N LYS A 102 -20.60 13.53 13.22
CA LYS A 102 -21.57 12.82 14.06
C LYS A 102 -20.91 12.15 15.27
N GLY A 103 -19.60 12.29 15.42
CA GLY A 103 -18.83 11.70 16.51
C GLY A 103 -18.33 10.28 16.23
N GLY A 104 -18.55 9.73 15.03
CA GLY A 104 -18.00 8.44 14.61
C GLY A 104 -16.49 8.50 14.50
N GLU A 105 -15.81 7.48 15.00
CA GLU A 105 -14.36 7.38 14.99
C GLU A 105 -13.86 6.47 13.86
N PHE A 106 -12.82 6.91 13.18
CA PHE A 106 -12.27 6.25 12.01
C PHE A 106 -10.75 6.23 12.06
N ILE A 107 -10.17 5.31 11.31
CA ILE A 107 -8.72 5.22 11.08
C ILE A 107 -8.43 5.26 9.57
N LEU A 108 -7.40 6.00 9.16
CA LEU A 108 -6.85 5.87 7.82
C LEU A 108 -6.06 4.57 7.74
N ALA A 109 -6.39 3.73 6.79
CA ALA A 109 -5.87 2.36 6.63
C ALA A 109 -4.34 2.26 6.72
N PRO A 110 -3.77 1.75 7.80
CA PRO A 110 -2.35 1.38 7.85
C PRO A 110 -2.11 0.00 7.22
N THR A 111 -3.15 -0.79 7.09
CA THR A 111 -3.26 -2.14 6.51
C THR A 111 -4.73 -2.44 6.26
N ALA A 112 -5.11 -3.61 5.71
CA ALA A 112 -6.50 -3.88 5.32
C ALA A 112 -7.00 -5.30 5.71
N GLU A 113 -6.40 -5.94 6.72
CA GLU A 113 -6.85 -7.27 7.18
C GLU A 113 -8.31 -7.26 7.64
N GLU A 114 -8.73 -6.24 8.37
CA GLU A 114 -10.08 -6.14 8.90
C GLU A 114 -11.14 -6.04 7.80
N PRO A 115 -11.08 -5.06 6.86
CA PRO A 115 -12.11 -4.94 5.84
C PRO A 115 -12.11 -6.09 4.84
N ILE A 116 -10.96 -6.68 4.50
CA ILE A 116 -10.92 -7.82 3.59
C ILE A 116 -11.53 -9.06 4.24
N THR A 117 -11.27 -9.29 5.53
CA THR A 117 -11.86 -10.41 6.27
C THR A 117 -13.36 -10.26 6.39
N GLN A 118 -13.85 -9.04 6.68
CA GLN A 118 -15.27 -8.77 6.71
C GLN A 118 -15.92 -8.98 5.33
N PHE A 119 -15.27 -8.52 4.26
CA PHE A 119 -15.75 -8.72 2.90
C PHE A 119 -15.89 -10.21 2.57
N VAL A 120 -14.86 -11.02 2.87
CA VAL A 120 -14.89 -12.46 2.65
C VAL A 120 -15.94 -13.13 3.52
N ARG A 121 -16.05 -12.81 4.82
CA ARG A 121 -17.08 -13.31 5.72
C ARG A 121 -18.50 -13.08 5.20
N ASN A 122 -18.74 -11.97 4.55
CA ASN A 122 -20.06 -11.62 4.02
C ASN A 122 -20.39 -12.31 2.68
N ASN A 123 -19.38 -12.78 1.94
CA ASN A 123 -19.55 -13.31 0.59
C ASN A 123 -19.28 -14.81 0.46
N VAL A 124 -18.41 -15.41 1.27
CA VAL A 124 -18.20 -16.86 1.30
C VAL A 124 -19.38 -17.55 2.00
N ARG A 125 -20.03 -18.46 1.29
CA ARG A 125 -21.21 -19.21 1.77
C ARG A 125 -20.90 -20.66 2.07
N THR A 126 -19.97 -21.24 1.35
CA THR A 126 -19.60 -22.66 1.50
C THR A 126 -18.08 -22.82 1.41
N TYR A 127 -17.56 -23.95 1.91
CA TYR A 127 -16.14 -24.29 1.76
C TYR A 127 -15.70 -24.46 0.30
N ARG A 128 -16.65 -24.60 -0.64
CA ARG A 128 -16.39 -24.71 -2.08
C ARG A 128 -16.01 -23.37 -2.71
N ASP A 129 -16.31 -22.27 -2.05
CA ASP A 129 -15.92 -20.92 -2.48
C ASP A 129 -14.42 -20.67 -2.20
N LEU A 130 -13.74 -21.58 -1.47
CA LEU A 130 -12.34 -21.52 -1.10
C LEU A 130 -11.50 -22.58 -1.84
N PRO A 131 -10.22 -22.34 -2.13
CA PRO A 131 -9.45 -21.17 -1.71
C PRO A 131 -9.75 -19.93 -2.55
N ILE A 132 -9.61 -18.76 -1.97
CA ILE A 132 -9.64 -17.49 -2.69
C ILE A 132 -8.44 -16.63 -2.28
N THR A 133 -7.76 -16.04 -3.26
CA THR A 133 -6.72 -15.03 -3.03
C THR A 133 -7.18 -13.71 -3.60
N LEU A 134 -7.33 -12.72 -2.72
CA LEU A 134 -7.72 -11.36 -3.05
C LEU A 134 -6.53 -10.43 -2.86
N TRP A 135 -6.41 -9.41 -3.69
CA TRP A 135 -5.34 -8.44 -3.57
C TRP A 135 -5.78 -7.05 -4.00
N GLN A 136 -5.06 -6.04 -3.53
CA GLN A 136 -5.28 -4.66 -3.91
C GLN A 136 -3.95 -3.92 -4.07
N MET A 137 -4.02 -2.75 -4.71
CA MET A 137 -2.96 -1.75 -4.72
C MET A 137 -3.56 -0.41 -4.31
N ASN A 138 -3.37 -0.05 -3.05
CA ASN A 138 -4.11 1.06 -2.44
C ASN A 138 -3.21 1.89 -1.53
N PRO A 139 -3.42 3.21 -1.40
CA PRO A 139 -2.73 4.03 -0.42
C PRO A 139 -2.88 3.47 1.00
N LYS A 140 -1.80 3.58 1.76
CA LYS A 140 -1.76 3.27 3.18
C LYS A 140 -1.18 4.45 3.94
N PHE A 141 -1.61 4.58 5.19
CA PHE A 141 -1.26 5.70 6.04
C PHE A 141 -0.70 5.19 7.36
N ARG A 142 0.51 5.63 7.71
CA ARG A 142 1.13 5.32 9.00
C ARG A 142 1.72 6.58 9.59
N ASP A 143 1.39 6.89 10.83
CA ASP A 143 1.98 8.04 11.54
C ASP A 143 3.40 7.72 11.97
N GLU A 144 4.29 7.68 10.98
CA GLU A 144 5.71 7.41 11.20
C GLU A 144 6.37 8.56 11.95
N PHE A 145 6.83 8.28 13.16
CA PHE A 145 7.51 9.26 13.98
C PHE A 145 8.79 9.80 13.33
N ARG A 146 9.53 8.92 12.63
CA ARG A 146 10.76 9.28 11.91
C ARG A 146 10.75 8.73 10.48
N PRO A 147 10.08 9.41 9.52
CA PRO A 147 10.13 9.03 8.13
C PRO A 147 11.58 9.01 7.62
N ARG A 148 11.96 7.99 6.85
CA ARG A 148 13.35 7.81 6.39
C ARG A 148 13.39 7.36 4.93
N GLN A 149 14.53 7.58 4.27
CA GLN A 149 14.86 7.07 2.95
C GLN A 149 13.82 7.44 1.87
N GLY A 150 13.28 8.66 1.93
CA GLY A 150 12.35 9.16 0.92
C GLY A 150 11.07 8.34 0.82
N LEU A 151 10.84 7.70 -0.33
CA LEU A 151 9.63 6.91 -0.60
C LEU A 151 9.56 5.57 0.15
N ILE A 152 10.68 5.09 0.71
CA ILE A 152 10.72 3.74 1.31
C ILE A 152 9.97 3.68 2.65
N ARG A 153 10.02 4.76 3.43
CA ARG A 153 9.34 4.85 4.72
C ARG A 153 8.67 6.20 4.89
N GLY A 154 7.52 6.33 4.24
CA GLY A 154 6.67 7.51 4.30
C GLY A 154 5.49 7.36 5.25
N ARG A 155 4.74 8.46 5.42
CA ARG A 155 3.46 8.50 6.16
C ARG A 155 2.28 8.14 5.26
N GLU A 156 2.39 8.46 3.98
CA GLU A 156 1.46 8.08 2.93
C GLU A 156 2.25 7.37 1.82
N PHE A 157 1.84 6.17 1.44
CA PHE A 157 2.51 5.37 0.42
C PHE A 157 1.57 4.37 -0.23
N LEU A 158 1.85 4.00 -1.48
CA LEU A 158 1.11 2.96 -2.17
C LEU A 158 1.62 1.58 -1.71
N MET A 159 0.70 0.69 -1.33
CA MET A 159 1.01 -0.68 -0.96
C MET A 159 0.24 -1.65 -1.85
N LYS A 160 0.93 -2.68 -2.31
CA LYS A 160 0.30 -3.89 -2.82
C LYS A 160 0.21 -4.88 -1.66
N ASP A 161 -0.98 -5.25 -1.29
CA ASP A 161 -1.29 -6.23 -0.26
C ASP A 161 -2.19 -7.33 -0.83
N ALA A 162 -1.94 -8.59 -0.42
CA ALA A 162 -2.69 -9.75 -0.86
C ALA A 162 -3.01 -10.66 0.32
N TYR A 163 -4.17 -11.28 0.27
CA TYR A 163 -4.78 -12.06 1.33
C TYR A 163 -5.32 -13.35 0.76
N SER A 164 -4.92 -14.50 1.31
CA SER A 164 -5.50 -15.78 0.96
C SER A 164 -6.41 -16.29 2.06
N PHE A 165 -7.50 -16.94 1.66
CA PHE A 165 -8.47 -17.56 2.53
C PHE A 165 -8.64 -19.02 2.09
N ASP A 166 -8.41 -19.94 3.02
CA ASP A 166 -8.31 -21.35 2.77
C ASP A 166 -9.14 -22.14 3.82
N VAL A 167 -9.49 -23.38 3.51
CA VAL A 167 -10.30 -24.21 4.43
C VAL A 167 -9.49 -24.86 5.54
N ASP A 168 -8.17 -24.99 5.33
CA ASP A 168 -7.26 -25.62 6.28
C ASP A 168 -5.84 -25.06 6.13
N GLU A 169 -4.96 -25.37 7.09
CA GLU A 169 -3.59 -24.89 7.14
C GLU A 169 -2.73 -25.39 5.96
N ASP A 170 -2.93 -26.64 5.54
CA ASP A 170 -2.15 -27.20 4.41
C ASP A 170 -2.46 -26.48 3.09
N ARG A 171 -3.72 -26.15 2.87
CA ARG A 171 -4.14 -25.37 1.70
C ARG A 171 -3.64 -23.94 1.81
N MET A 172 -3.71 -23.33 2.99
CA MET A 172 -3.13 -22.00 3.22
C MET A 172 -1.63 -21.95 2.90
N ARG A 173 -0.87 -22.96 3.33
CA ARG A 173 0.55 -23.07 2.98
C ARG A 173 0.78 -23.18 1.47
N ARG A 174 -0.08 -23.90 0.74
CA ARG A 174 -0.03 -23.96 -0.74
C ARG A 174 -0.32 -22.61 -1.37
N SER A 175 -1.38 -21.94 -0.97
CA SER A 175 -1.73 -20.58 -1.43
C SER A 175 -0.59 -19.59 -1.18
N TYR A 176 0.07 -19.68 -0.02
CA TYR A 176 1.28 -18.91 0.27
C TYR A 176 2.41 -19.17 -0.72
N GLN A 177 2.69 -20.44 -1.05
CA GLN A 177 3.74 -20.77 -2.02
C GLN A 177 3.40 -20.30 -3.44
N VAL A 178 2.14 -20.40 -3.85
CA VAL A 178 1.67 -19.85 -5.13
C VAL A 178 1.91 -18.34 -5.19
N THR A 179 1.50 -17.63 -4.14
CA THR A 179 1.67 -16.17 -4.04
C THR A 179 3.15 -15.75 -3.97
N ARG A 180 4.02 -16.57 -3.38
CA ARG A 180 5.47 -16.30 -3.29
C ARG A 180 6.14 -16.18 -4.66
N THR A 181 5.72 -16.97 -5.64
CA THR A 181 6.32 -17.00 -6.98
C THR A 181 6.26 -15.64 -7.71
N PRO A 182 5.12 -14.92 -7.76
CA PRO A 182 5.04 -13.56 -8.27
C PRO A 182 6.06 -12.60 -7.63
N TYR A 183 6.23 -12.65 -6.31
CA TYR A 183 7.18 -11.78 -5.62
C TYR A 183 8.63 -12.01 -6.03
N ILE A 184 9.00 -13.26 -6.31
CA ILE A 184 10.36 -13.59 -6.78
C ILE A 184 10.56 -13.11 -8.21
N ARG A 185 9.60 -13.34 -9.10
CA ARG A 185 9.65 -12.92 -10.51
C ARG A 185 9.67 -11.38 -10.65
N HIS A 186 8.90 -10.70 -9.83
CA HIS A 186 8.83 -9.24 -9.83
C HIS A 186 10.17 -8.58 -9.47
N LYS A 187 10.95 -9.17 -8.55
CA LYS A 187 12.27 -8.65 -8.16
C LYS A 187 13.34 -8.78 -9.26
N GLY A 188 13.09 -9.59 -10.28
CA GLY A 188 14.02 -9.84 -11.39
C GLY A 188 13.74 -9.01 -12.66
N ARG A 189 12.73 -8.11 -12.62
CA ARG A 189 12.32 -7.22 -13.72
C ARG A 189 12.48 -5.77 -13.31
#